data_5e759915c09be1ca79dd4b5ff4c74fd0
#
_entry.id   5e759915c09be1ca79dd4b5ff4c74fd0
#
_cell.length_a   1.000
_cell.length_b   1.000
_cell.length_c   1.000
_cell.angle_alpha   90.00
_cell.angle_beta   90.00
_cell.angle_gamma   90.00
#
_symmetry.space_group_name_H-M   'P 1'
#
loop_
_entity.id
_entity.type
_entity.pdbx_description
1 polymer ?
#
loop_
_entity_poly.entity_id
_entity_poly.type
_entity_poly.pdbx_seq_one_letter_code
_entity_poly.pdbx_strand_id
1 'polypeptide(L)'
;MIIHIAHLYYDLMNLYGESGNIKALKKQLEEQGIKVKIDLLTITDTLHFENYDFVYMGMGTEENQKLVLKHLLSYKKEIEQAIDSGIFFLVTGNAIELFGKSILTNKKIKALNLFSFESKQETMRIVGECIGNAPFLSKPILGFQNRSGVMKNVKEKAFLNLSKGTGYAPKITQEGITKNHFYGTYLIGPILVRNPELLKYFVKQLILELDSNFKFKPFHLVLENKAYQAFMEKYQVKN
;
A
#
# COMPACT_ATOMS: atom_id res chain seq x y z
N MET A 1 -18.74 -14.76 -8.97
CA MET A 1 -18.12 -13.78 -8.07
C MET A 1 -17.26 -12.84 -8.92
N ILE A 2 -17.35 -11.54 -8.69
CA ILE A 2 -16.57 -10.50 -9.38
C ILE A 2 -15.95 -9.63 -8.29
N ILE A 3 -14.67 -9.29 -8.41
CA ILE A 3 -13.98 -8.32 -7.57
C ILE A 3 -13.71 -7.07 -8.41
N HIS A 4 -14.12 -5.93 -7.89
CA HIS A 4 -13.94 -4.63 -8.48
C HIS A 4 -12.76 -3.89 -7.82
N ILE A 5 -11.80 -3.46 -8.62
CA ILE A 5 -10.57 -2.81 -8.16
C ILE A 5 -10.50 -1.40 -8.73
N ALA A 6 -10.33 -0.40 -7.87
CA ALA A 6 -9.93 0.94 -8.28
C ALA A 6 -8.40 1.07 -8.26
N HIS A 7 -7.80 1.41 -9.39
CA HIS A 7 -6.41 1.86 -9.44
C HIS A 7 -6.41 3.39 -9.57
N LEU A 8 -6.29 4.05 -8.43
CA LEU A 8 -6.36 5.51 -8.35
C LEU A 8 -5.10 6.15 -8.92
N TYR A 9 -5.30 7.15 -9.77
CA TYR A 9 -4.24 7.97 -10.36
C TYR A 9 -3.12 7.15 -11.00
N TYR A 10 -3.50 6.13 -11.75
CA TYR A 10 -2.61 5.16 -12.39
C TYR A 10 -1.56 5.82 -13.29
N ASP A 11 -1.85 6.99 -13.81
CA ASP A 11 -1.01 7.83 -14.68
C ASP A 11 -0.06 8.75 -13.90
N LEU A 12 -0.45 9.20 -12.70
CA LEU A 12 0.29 10.16 -11.87
C LEU A 12 1.03 9.49 -10.72
N MET A 13 0.48 8.40 -10.17
CA MET A 13 0.97 7.73 -8.95
C MET A 13 1.45 6.31 -9.28
N ASN A 14 2.41 6.18 -10.21
CA ASN A 14 2.89 4.89 -10.72
C ASN A 14 4.42 4.87 -10.94
N LEU A 15 5.17 5.58 -10.09
CA LEU A 15 6.62 5.48 -10.09
C LEU A 15 7.06 4.06 -9.64
N TYR A 16 8.23 3.62 -10.12
CA TYR A 16 8.84 2.33 -9.75
C TYR A 16 8.01 1.10 -10.12
N GLY A 17 7.11 1.21 -11.11
CA GLY A 17 6.33 0.07 -11.60
C GLY A 17 5.22 -0.38 -10.66
N GLU A 18 4.69 0.53 -9.87
CA GLU A 18 3.66 0.27 -8.85
C GLU A 18 2.40 -0.45 -9.38
N SER A 19 2.05 -0.25 -10.68
CA SER A 19 0.99 -1.03 -11.34
C SER A 19 1.20 -2.56 -11.32
N GLY A 20 2.43 -3.00 -11.04
CA GLY A 20 2.74 -4.42 -10.81
C GLY A 20 1.95 -5.03 -9.66
N ASN A 21 1.61 -4.25 -8.62
CA ASN A 21 0.77 -4.70 -7.52
C ASN A 21 -0.60 -5.18 -8.00
N ILE A 22 -1.25 -4.36 -8.83
CA ILE A 22 -2.59 -4.66 -9.37
C ILE A 22 -2.55 -5.82 -10.35
N LYS A 23 -1.51 -5.90 -11.20
CA LYS A 23 -1.33 -7.01 -12.14
C LYS A 23 -1.15 -8.35 -11.41
N ALA A 24 -0.34 -8.36 -10.35
CA ALA A 24 -0.12 -9.56 -9.54
C ALA A 24 -1.40 -9.99 -8.80
N LEU A 25 -2.11 -9.03 -8.19
CA LEU A 25 -3.37 -9.29 -7.49
C LEU A 25 -4.42 -9.85 -8.46
N LYS A 26 -4.64 -9.19 -9.60
CA LYS A 26 -5.56 -9.65 -10.64
C LYS A 26 -5.24 -11.09 -11.07
N LYS A 27 -3.98 -11.37 -11.44
CA LYS A 27 -3.56 -12.71 -11.87
C LYS A 27 -3.94 -13.78 -10.86
N GLN A 28 -3.61 -13.55 -9.57
CA GLN A 28 -3.87 -14.56 -8.54
C GLN A 28 -5.37 -14.71 -8.23
N LEU A 29 -6.17 -13.66 -8.31
CA LEU A 29 -7.63 -13.75 -8.21
C LEU A 29 -8.23 -14.55 -9.37
N GLU A 30 -7.78 -14.29 -10.60
CA GLU A 30 -8.24 -15.01 -11.80
C GLU A 30 -7.83 -16.51 -11.76
N GLU A 31 -6.64 -16.84 -11.24
CA GLU A 31 -6.23 -18.24 -11.02
C GLU A 31 -7.15 -18.97 -10.02
N GLN A 32 -7.73 -18.25 -9.04
CA GLN A 32 -8.75 -18.77 -8.15
C GLN A 32 -10.14 -18.91 -8.82
N GLY A 33 -10.30 -18.40 -10.05
CA GLY A 33 -11.57 -18.44 -10.80
C GLY A 33 -12.47 -17.23 -10.54
N ILE A 34 -11.93 -16.17 -9.96
CA ILE A 34 -12.65 -14.92 -9.68
C ILE A 34 -12.54 -14.01 -10.92
N LYS A 35 -13.66 -13.44 -11.35
CA LYS A 35 -13.61 -12.36 -12.35
C LYS A 35 -13.12 -11.08 -11.70
N VAL A 36 -12.24 -10.36 -12.38
CA VAL A 36 -11.68 -9.10 -11.88
C VAL A 36 -11.97 -7.97 -12.86
N LYS A 37 -12.59 -6.91 -12.38
CA LYS A 37 -12.76 -5.65 -13.09
C LYS A 37 -11.84 -4.61 -12.47
N ILE A 38 -11.03 -3.93 -13.29
CA ILE A 38 -10.14 -2.86 -12.86
C ILE A 38 -10.56 -1.57 -13.55
N ASP A 39 -10.86 -0.56 -12.76
CA ASP A 39 -11.06 0.80 -13.23
C ASP A 39 -9.78 1.60 -13.01
N LEU A 40 -9.23 2.13 -14.09
CA LEU A 40 -8.04 3.00 -14.08
C LEU A 40 -8.52 4.44 -13.95
N LEU A 41 -8.36 5.04 -12.78
CA LEU A 41 -8.92 6.33 -12.42
C LEU A 41 -7.84 7.42 -12.36
N THR A 42 -8.17 8.60 -12.88
CA THR A 42 -7.29 9.77 -12.89
C THR A 42 -7.99 10.99 -12.26
N ILE A 43 -7.35 12.15 -12.31
CA ILE A 43 -7.88 13.40 -11.71
C ILE A 43 -9.10 13.99 -12.47
N THR A 44 -9.45 13.45 -13.62
CA THR A 44 -10.64 13.87 -14.39
C THR A 44 -11.85 13.01 -14.12
N ASP A 45 -11.69 11.91 -13.39
CA ASP A 45 -12.75 10.97 -13.09
C ASP A 45 -13.46 11.31 -11.78
N THR A 46 -14.75 11.02 -11.72
CA THR A 46 -15.49 11.02 -10.45
C THR A 46 -15.21 9.73 -9.70
N LEU A 47 -14.91 9.82 -8.41
CA LEU A 47 -14.60 8.66 -7.59
C LEU A 47 -15.85 8.18 -6.85
N HIS A 48 -16.14 6.89 -6.93
CA HIS A 48 -17.25 6.22 -6.29
C HIS A 48 -16.72 5.02 -5.50
N PHE A 49 -16.21 5.27 -4.30
CA PHE A 49 -15.50 4.25 -3.51
C PHE A 49 -16.37 3.05 -3.15
N GLU A 50 -17.67 3.26 -2.98
CA GLU A 50 -18.67 2.22 -2.67
C GLU A 50 -18.81 1.14 -3.75
N ASN A 51 -18.29 1.38 -4.95
CA ASN A 51 -18.33 0.44 -6.07
C ASN A 51 -17.15 -0.55 -6.09
N TYR A 52 -16.22 -0.46 -5.12
CA TYR A 52 -14.98 -1.21 -5.16
C TYR A 52 -14.80 -2.10 -3.92
N ASP A 53 -14.22 -3.27 -4.16
CA ASP A 53 -13.77 -4.18 -3.10
C ASP A 53 -12.32 -3.86 -2.68
N PHE A 54 -11.53 -3.31 -3.61
CA PHE A 54 -10.12 -2.99 -3.39
C PHE A 54 -9.73 -1.69 -4.07
N VAL A 55 -9.09 -0.82 -3.32
CA VAL A 55 -8.57 0.48 -3.78
C VAL A 55 -7.05 0.49 -3.67
N TYR A 56 -6.38 0.77 -4.76
CA TYR A 56 -4.93 0.89 -4.80
C TYR A 56 -4.49 2.29 -5.20
N MET A 57 -3.48 2.81 -4.51
CA MET A 57 -2.79 4.04 -4.89
C MET A 57 -1.29 3.88 -4.65
N GLY A 58 -0.50 4.07 -5.71
CA GLY A 58 0.95 3.97 -5.69
C GLY A 58 1.66 5.29 -5.42
N MET A 59 2.99 5.29 -5.58
CA MET A 59 3.85 6.44 -5.39
C MET A 59 3.88 7.34 -6.63
N GLY A 60 3.89 8.65 -6.43
CA GLY A 60 4.13 9.67 -7.47
C GLY A 60 5.29 10.60 -7.13
N THR A 61 5.55 11.56 -8.02
CA THR A 61 6.42 12.69 -7.70
C THR A 61 5.74 13.56 -6.63
N GLU A 62 6.51 14.41 -5.96
CA GLU A 62 5.97 15.37 -4.98
C GLU A 62 5.00 16.38 -5.64
N GLU A 63 5.16 16.65 -6.92
CA GLU A 63 4.24 17.52 -7.69
C GLU A 63 2.93 16.78 -7.98
N ASN A 64 3.02 15.54 -8.47
CA ASN A 64 1.84 14.69 -8.69
C ASN A 64 1.08 14.45 -7.38
N GLN A 65 1.79 14.20 -6.27
CA GLN A 65 1.20 14.06 -4.95
C GLN A 65 0.32 15.27 -4.57
N LYS A 66 0.80 16.49 -4.83
CA LYS A 66 0.03 17.72 -4.54
C LYS A 66 -1.20 17.85 -5.45
N LEU A 67 -1.04 17.49 -6.73
CA LEU A 67 -2.14 17.54 -7.70
C LEU A 67 -3.24 16.54 -7.31
N VAL A 68 -2.85 15.32 -6.98
CA VAL A 68 -3.75 14.26 -6.51
C VAL A 68 -4.43 14.65 -5.19
N LEU A 69 -3.69 15.24 -4.25
CA LEU A 69 -4.28 15.73 -2.98
C LEU A 69 -5.42 16.71 -3.22
N LYS A 70 -5.23 17.67 -4.15
CA LYS A 70 -6.26 18.65 -4.48
C LYS A 70 -7.56 17.99 -4.95
N HIS A 71 -7.46 16.92 -5.74
CA HIS A 71 -8.61 16.16 -6.20
C HIS A 71 -9.23 15.32 -5.06
N LEU A 72 -8.40 14.58 -4.31
CA LEU A 72 -8.85 13.72 -3.22
C LEU A 72 -9.58 14.46 -2.09
N LEU A 73 -9.22 15.72 -1.83
CA LEU A 73 -9.86 16.51 -0.78
C LEU A 73 -11.38 16.65 -0.97
N SER A 74 -11.87 16.61 -2.21
CA SER A 74 -13.30 16.64 -2.53
C SER A 74 -14.02 15.35 -2.12
N TYR A 75 -13.30 14.25 -1.97
CA TYR A 75 -13.83 12.92 -1.66
C TYR A 75 -13.48 12.44 -0.25
N LYS A 76 -13.07 13.36 0.64
CA LYS A 76 -12.62 13.00 1.99
C LYS A 76 -13.64 12.16 2.75
N LYS A 77 -14.93 12.54 2.72
CA LYS A 77 -15.99 11.84 3.45
C LYS A 77 -16.24 10.44 2.89
N GLU A 78 -16.25 10.31 1.58
CA GLU A 78 -16.43 9.04 0.88
C GLU A 78 -15.28 8.08 1.16
N ILE A 79 -14.04 8.59 1.20
CA ILE A 79 -12.87 7.79 1.56
C ILE A 79 -12.95 7.33 3.03
N GLU A 80 -13.33 8.22 3.95
CA GLU A 80 -13.51 7.89 5.36
C GLU A 80 -14.56 6.79 5.53
N GLN A 81 -15.72 6.94 4.88
CA GLN A 81 -16.79 5.93 4.89
C GLN A 81 -16.34 4.60 4.30
N ALA A 82 -15.60 4.62 3.19
CA ALA A 82 -15.06 3.42 2.55
C ALA A 82 -14.08 2.66 3.47
N ILE A 83 -13.19 3.38 4.17
CA ILE A 83 -12.27 2.78 5.15
C ILE A 83 -13.05 2.21 6.35
N ASP A 84 -14.02 2.92 6.85
CA ASP A 84 -14.81 2.51 8.02
C ASP A 84 -15.78 1.35 7.70
N SER A 85 -16.27 1.25 6.46
CA SER A 85 -17.06 0.11 5.98
C SER A 85 -16.23 -1.15 5.67
N GLY A 86 -14.89 -1.05 5.69
CA GLY A 86 -14.01 -2.20 5.50
C GLY A 86 -13.60 -2.48 4.06
N ILE A 87 -13.78 -1.53 3.13
CA ILE A 87 -13.19 -1.63 1.79
C ILE A 87 -11.67 -1.71 1.93
N PHE A 88 -11.05 -2.60 1.15
CA PHE A 88 -9.60 -2.78 1.20
C PHE A 88 -8.86 -1.63 0.52
N PHE A 89 -7.89 -1.08 1.23
CA PHE A 89 -6.97 -0.09 0.69
C PHE A 89 -5.53 -0.57 0.80
N LEU A 90 -4.79 -0.50 -0.29
CA LEU A 90 -3.32 -0.59 -0.28
C LEU A 90 -2.75 0.71 -0.85
N VAL A 91 -2.02 1.44 -0.01
CA VAL A 91 -1.44 2.74 -0.34
C VAL A 91 0.06 2.68 -0.14
N THR A 92 0.84 2.91 -1.21
CA THR A 92 2.29 2.71 -1.20
C THR A 92 3.06 4.00 -1.45
N GLY A 93 4.29 4.06 -0.94
CA GLY A 93 5.19 5.19 -1.12
C GLY A 93 4.67 6.47 -0.47
N ASN A 94 4.92 7.61 -1.10
CA ASN A 94 4.51 8.91 -0.58
C ASN A 94 2.98 9.15 -0.63
N ALA A 95 2.22 8.28 -1.28
CA ALA A 95 0.76 8.38 -1.26
C ALA A 95 0.16 8.25 0.15
N ILE A 96 0.82 7.52 1.05
CA ILE A 96 0.36 7.39 2.44
C ILE A 96 0.25 8.75 3.14
N GLU A 97 1.11 9.71 2.80
CA GLU A 97 1.16 11.04 3.43
C GLU A 97 -0.13 11.84 3.20
N LEU A 98 -0.86 11.55 2.11
CA LEU A 98 -2.11 12.21 1.76
C LEU A 98 -3.22 11.94 2.79
N PHE A 99 -3.13 10.85 3.53
CA PHE A 99 -4.15 10.42 4.49
C PHE A 99 -3.94 10.98 5.90
N GLY A 100 -2.76 11.53 6.20
CA GLY A 100 -2.46 12.21 7.46
C GLY A 100 -3.13 13.58 7.58
N LYS A 101 -2.80 14.32 8.66
CA LYS A 101 -3.33 15.67 8.92
C LYS A 101 -2.76 16.71 7.97
N SER A 102 -1.48 16.60 7.69
CA SER A 102 -0.76 17.62 6.90
C SER A 102 0.57 17.09 6.38
N ILE A 103 1.05 17.73 5.32
CA ILE A 103 2.39 17.54 4.77
C ILE A 103 3.14 18.87 4.94
N LEU A 104 4.22 18.86 5.71
CA LEU A 104 5.09 20.01 5.90
C LEU A 104 6.23 19.95 4.87
N THR A 105 6.21 20.90 3.98
CA THR A 105 7.30 21.22 3.04
C THR A 105 7.89 22.56 3.45
N ASN A 106 8.15 23.48 2.53
CA ASN A 106 8.42 24.91 2.85
C ASN A 106 7.20 25.57 3.50
N LYS A 107 6.01 25.01 3.30
CA LYS A 107 4.76 25.43 3.94
C LYS A 107 3.96 24.20 4.39
N LYS A 108 3.09 24.39 5.36
CA LYS A 108 2.16 23.33 5.82
C LYS A 108 0.99 23.22 4.84
N ILE A 109 0.83 22.05 4.24
CA ILE A 109 -0.27 21.70 3.33
C ILE A 109 -1.23 20.80 4.10
N LYS A 110 -2.51 21.19 4.19
CA LYS A 110 -3.55 20.33 4.77
C LYS A 110 -3.76 19.10 3.89
N ALA A 111 -3.76 17.91 4.51
CA ALA A 111 -4.05 16.65 3.85
C ALA A 111 -5.47 16.16 4.23
N LEU A 112 -5.82 14.92 3.94
CA LEU A 112 -7.16 14.37 4.17
C LEU A 112 -7.57 14.35 5.65
N ASN A 113 -6.60 14.31 6.58
CA ASN A 113 -6.84 14.26 8.03
C ASN A 113 -7.76 13.09 8.43
N LEU A 114 -7.47 11.89 7.90
CA LEU A 114 -8.15 10.64 8.23
C LEU A 114 -7.38 9.87 9.32
N PHE A 115 -6.07 10.12 9.44
CA PHE A 115 -5.19 9.53 10.44
C PHE A 115 -4.48 10.58 11.27
N SER A 116 -3.94 10.16 12.42
CA SER A 116 -3.41 11.06 13.45
C SER A 116 -2.09 11.74 13.08
N PHE A 117 -1.33 11.19 12.15
CA PHE A 117 0.02 11.62 11.84
C PHE A 117 0.09 12.90 10.99
N GLU A 118 1.24 13.54 11.07
CA GLU A 118 1.67 14.61 10.17
C GLU A 118 2.95 14.17 9.45
N SER A 119 3.06 14.45 8.16
CA SER A 119 4.28 14.19 7.39
C SER A 119 5.13 15.43 7.29
N LYS A 120 6.45 15.28 7.30
CA LYS A 120 7.43 16.33 7.03
C LYS A 120 8.39 15.85 5.95
N GLN A 121 8.60 16.69 4.93
CA GLN A 121 9.63 16.44 3.92
C GLN A 121 10.99 16.86 4.48
N GLU A 122 11.92 15.92 4.55
CA GLU A 122 13.28 16.16 4.99
C GLU A 122 14.20 16.38 3.78
N THR A 123 15.31 17.08 3.99
CA THR A 123 16.30 17.37 2.93
C THR A 123 17.01 16.08 2.47
N MET A 124 17.33 15.20 3.42
CA MET A 124 17.96 13.92 3.13
C MET A 124 16.89 12.87 2.82
N ARG A 125 17.09 12.14 1.72
CA ARG A 125 16.22 11.04 1.35
C ARG A 125 16.57 9.77 2.14
N ILE A 126 15.56 9.05 2.54
CA ILE A 126 15.68 7.69 3.08
C ILE A 126 15.57 6.74 1.88
N VAL A 127 16.69 6.06 1.60
CA VAL A 127 16.81 5.13 0.47
C VAL A 127 17.39 3.82 0.98
N GLY A 128 16.74 2.71 0.67
CA GLY A 128 17.27 1.40 1.01
C GLY A 128 16.23 0.30 1.12
N GLU A 129 16.73 -0.91 1.27
CA GLU A 129 15.93 -2.10 1.46
C GLU A 129 15.42 -2.20 2.89
N CYS A 130 14.19 -2.65 3.03
CA CYS A 130 13.53 -2.88 4.31
C CYS A 130 13.10 -4.33 4.43
N ILE A 131 13.23 -4.88 5.63
CA ILE A 131 12.71 -6.20 5.99
C ILE A 131 11.94 -6.03 7.29
N GLY A 132 10.70 -6.52 7.34
CA GLY A 132 9.87 -6.37 8.53
C GLY A 132 8.79 -7.43 8.65
N ASN A 133 8.26 -7.59 9.85
CA ASN A 133 7.23 -8.56 10.17
C ASN A 133 5.88 -7.86 10.30
N ALA A 134 4.86 -8.40 9.63
CA ALA A 134 3.46 -8.06 9.85
C ALA A 134 2.84 -9.09 10.80
N PRO A 135 2.01 -8.68 11.79
CA PRO A 135 1.46 -9.62 12.78
C PRO A 135 0.52 -10.68 12.18
N PHE A 136 0.02 -10.46 10.98
CA PHE A 136 -0.89 -11.36 10.26
C PHE A 136 -0.20 -12.25 9.21
N LEU A 137 1.14 -12.20 9.09
CA LEU A 137 1.93 -13.03 8.18
C LEU A 137 2.98 -13.84 8.93
N SER A 138 3.26 -15.06 8.42
CA SER A 138 4.31 -15.92 8.94
C SER A 138 5.71 -15.61 8.40
N LYS A 139 5.78 -14.94 7.24
CA LYS A 139 7.06 -14.57 6.61
C LYS A 139 7.24 -13.05 6.61
N PRO A 140 8.49 -12.57 6.77
CA PRO A 140 8.79 -11.15 6.67
C PRO A 140 8.38 -10.55 5.32
N ILE A 141 8.07 -9.27 5.33
CA ILE A 141 7.83 -8.47 4.12
C ILE A 141 9.12 -7.80 3.71
N LEU A 142 9.44 -7.92 2.43
CA LEU A 142 10.54 -7.24 1.75
C LEU A 142 10.03 -5.99 1.05
N GLY A 143 10.72 -4.88 1.20
CA GLY A 143 10.38 -3.66 0.49
C GLY A 143 11.60 -2.79 0.25
N PHE A 144 11.41 -1.76 -0.53
CA PHE A 144 12.39 -0.72 -0.79
C PHE A 144 11.77 0.63 -0.47
N GLN A 145 12.54 1.53 0.08
CA GLN A 145 12.12 2.92 0.31
C GLN A 145 12.99 3.87 -0.53
N ASN A 146 12.34 4.88 -1.09
CA ASN A 146 13.02 6.05 -1.68
C ASN A 146 12.12 7.27 -1.46
N ARG A 147 12.27 7.89 -0.30
CA ARG A 147 11.39 8.97 0.15
C ARG A 147 12.14 10.07 0.89
N SER A 148 11.57 11.25 0.92
CA SER A 148 11.98 12.36 1.79
C SER A 148 11.03 12.56 2.98
N GLY A 149 9.80 12.05 2.87
CA GLY A 149 8.80 12.19 3.92
C GLY A 149 9.08 11.34 5.16
N VAL A 150 8.83 11.89 6.33
CA VAL A 150 8.82 11.21 7.63
C VAL A 150 7.51 11.52 8.35
N MET A 151 6.99 10.56 9.11
CA MET A 151 5.77 10.78 9.89
C MET A 151 6.09 11.09 11.35
N LYS A 152 5.23 11.91 11.95
CA LYS A 152 5.22 12.25 13.38
C LYS A 152 3.83 12.07 13.96
N ASN A 153 3.75 11.84 15.26
CA ASN A 153 2.47 11.74 16.00
C ASN A 153 1.57 10.57 15.52
N VAL A 154 2.18 9.49 15.04
CA VAL A 154 1.45 8.28 14.61
C VAL A 154 0.85 7.59 15.82
N LYS A 155 -0.47 7.36 15.82
CA LYS A 155 -1.21 6.63 16.86
C LYS A 155 -1.80 5.33 16.34
N GLU A 156 -1.86 5.17 15.03
CA GLU A 156 -2.37 3.99 14.35
C GLU A 156 -1.43 2.81 14.57
N LYS A 157 -1.97 1.60 14.43
CA LYS A 157 -1.15 0.38 14.46
C LYS A 157 -0.18 0.39 13.27
N ALA A 158 1.06 0.01 13.51
CA ALA A 158 2.04 -0.15 12.44
C ALA A 158 1.63 -1.29 11.49
N PHE A 159 1.90 -1.11 10.21
CA PHE A 159 1.77 -2.19 9.24
C PHE A 159 2.88 -3.22 9.42
N LEU A 160 4.11 -2.79 9.68
CA LEU A 160 5.29 -3.62 9.89
C LEU A 160 6.08 -3.19 11.12
N ASN A 161 6.77 -4.16 11.72
CA ASN A 161 7.91 -3.93 12.60
C ASN A 161 9.18 -4.36 11.87
N LEU A 162 10.02 -3.40 11.52
CA LEU A 162 11.23 -3.63 10.73
C LEU A 162 12.35 -4.26 11.58
N SER A 163 12.97 -5.31 11.04
CA SER A 163 14.27 -5.83 11.50
C SER A 163 15.42 -5.19 10.72
N LYS A 164 15.16 -4.63 9.53
CA LYS A 164 16.13 -3.90 8.70
C LYS A 164 15.46 -2.73 8.00
N GLY A 165 16.18 -1.62 7.90
CA GLY A 165 15.71 -0.39 7.25
C GLY A 165 15.25 0.68 8.24
N THR A 166 14.58 1.69 7.74
CA THR A 166 14.07 2.83 8.51
C THR A 166 12.54 2.78 8.53
N GLY A 167 11.94 2.82 9.71
CA GLY A 167 10.49 2.90 9.87
C GLY A 167 9.92 4.24 9.37
N TYR A 168 8.74 4.62 9.83
CA TYR A 168 8.09 5.85 9.35
C TYR A 168 8.87 7.14 9.70
N ALA A 169 9.85 7.08 10.61
CA ALA A 169 10.82 8.14 10.93
C ALA A 169 12.19 7.55 11.32
N PRO A 170 13.30 8.34 11.30
CA PRO A 170 14.61 7.89 11.75
C PRO A 170 14.58 7.33 13.18
N LYS A 171 15.33 6.26 13.44
CA LYS A 171 15.40 5.53 14.71
C LYS A 171 14.11 4.81 15.14
N ILE A 172 13.08 4.81 14.32
CA ILE A 172 11.84 4.08 14.54
C ILE A 172 11.85 2.81 13.67
N THR A 173 11.45 1.68 14.26
CA THR A 173 11.33 0.40 13.55
C THR A 173 9.92 0.13 13.02
N GLN A 174 8.92 0.82 13.56
CA GLN A 174 7.55 0.74 13.09
C GLN A 174 7.44 1.41 11.70
N GLU A 175 6.83 0.71 10.76
CA GLU A 175 6.68 1.15 9.37
C GLU A 175 5.22 1.06 8.94
N GLY A 176 4.76 2.12 8.24
CA GLY A 176 3.40 2.19 7.77
C GLY A 176 2.34 2.25 8.85
N ILE A 177 1.10 2.16 8.45
CA ILE A 177 -0.07 2.15 9.34
C ILE A 177 -1.12 1.17 8.85
N THR A 178 -1.95 0.69 9.79
CA THR A 178 -3.17 -0.07 9.48
C THR A 178 -4.35 0.43 10.30
N LYS A 179 -5.53 0.44 9.68
CA LYS A 179 -6.84 0.64 10.33
C LYS A 179 -7.89 -0.12 9.53
N ASN A 180 -8.65 -1.02 10.15
CA ASN A 180 -9.56 -1.90 9.43
C ASN A 180 -8.82 -2.62 8.30
N HIS A 181 -9.28 -2.50 7.03
CA HIS A 181 -8.61 -3.02 5.84
C HIS A 181 -7.78 -1.97 5.09
N PHE A 182 -7.44 -0.85 5.72
CA PHE A 182 -6.48 0.11 5.19
C PHE A 182 -5.05 -0.30 5.55
N TYR A 183 -4.20 -0.45 4.54
CA TYR A 183 -2.79 -0.76 4.63
C TYR A 183 -1.99 0.34 3.92
N GLY A 184 -1.37 1.21 4.69
CA GLY A 184 -0.52 2.26 4.17
C GLY A 184 0.94 2.00 4.50
N THR A 185 1.85 2.16 3.53
CA THR A 185 3.28 1.90 3.70
C THR A 185 4.13 2.81 2.84
N TYR A 186 5.32 3.14 3.31
CA TYR A 186 6.34 3.79 2.46
C TYR A 186 7.07 2.81 1.53
N LEU A 187 6.86 1.52 1.69
CA LEU A 187 7.50 0.51 0.84
C LEU A 187 6.97 0.58 -0.59
N ILE A 188 7.88 0.46 -1.54
CA ILE A 188 7.65 0.52 -2.98
C ILE A 188 8.37 -0.63 -3.70
N GLY A 189 8.23 -0.69 -5.02
CA GLY A 189 8.90 -1.64 -5.88
C GLY A 189 8.24 -3.01 -5.95
N PRO A 190 7.15 -3.18 -6.65
CA PRO A 190 5.78 -3.47 -6.24
C PRO A 190 5.73 -4.47 -5.09
N ILE A 191 5.23 -4.05 -3.95
CA ILE A 191 5.27 -4.82 -2.69
C ILE A 191 4.57 -6.20 -2.80
N LEU A 192 3.48 -6.32 -3.56
CA LEU A 192 2.78 -7.60 -3.74
C LEU A 192 3.56 -8.58 -4.62
N VAL A 193 4.29 -8.08 -5.62
CA VAL A 193 5.14 -8.91 -6.48
C VAL A 193 6.31 -9.49 -5.70
N ARG A 194 6.92 -8.68 -4.82
CA ARG A 194 8.08 -9.09 -4.00
C ARG A 194 7.72 -10.02 -2.85
N ASN A 195 6.45 -10.07 -2.45
CA ASN A 195 6.01 -10.75 -1.23
C ASN A 195 4.86 -11.73 -1.50
N PRO A 196 5.16 -12.97 -1.92
CA PRO A 196 4.14 -13.97 -2.26
C PRO A 196 3.13 -14.24 -1.14
N GLU A 197 3.56 -14.23 0.12
CA GLU A 197 2.64 -14.45 1.26
C GLU A 197 1.72 -13.26 1.50
N LEU A 198 2.18 -12.02 1.28
CA LEU A 198 1.34 -10.84 1.35
C LEU A 198 0.32 -10.82 0.21
N LEU A 199 0.74 -11.20 -1.01
CA LEU A 199 -0.16 -11.35 -2.15
C LEU A 199 -1.25 -12.38 -1.87
N LYS A 200 -0.88 -13.58 -1.37
CA LYS A 200 -1.85 -14.61 -0.95
C LYS A 200 -2.81 -14.10 0.12
N TYR A 201 -2.30 -13.34 1.08
CA TYR A 201 -3.12 -12.75 2.13
C TYR A 201 -4.23 -11.86 1.55
N PHE A 202 -3.89 -10.90 0.69
CA PHE A 202 -4.88 -10.03 0.06
C PHE A 202 -5.88 -10.80 -0.80
N VAL A 203 -5.41 -11.76 -1.62
CA VAL A 203 -6.30 -12.61 -2.42
C VAL A 203 -7.30 -13.36 -1.54
N LYS A 204 -6.81 -13.96 -0.44
CA LYS A 204 -7.67 -14.72 0.48
C LYS A 204 -8.68 -13.82 1.17
N GLN A 205 -8.24 -12.68 1.72
CA GLN A 205 -9.14 -11.79 2.45
C GLN A 205 -10.25 -11.25 1.53
N LEU A 206 -9.91 -10.77 0.33
CA LEU A 206 -10.88 -10.27 -0.63
C LEU A 206 -11.93 -11.32 -1.04
N ILE A 207 -11.51 -12.57 -1.22
CA ILE A 207 -12.45 -13.65 -1.58
C ILE A 207 -13.32 -14.04 -0.38
N LEU A 208 -12.75 -14.12 0.83
CA LEU A 208 -13.49 -14.52 2.03
C LEU A 208 -14.51 -13.48 2.49
N GLU A 209 -14.32 -12.21 2.18
CA GLU A 209 -15.35 -11.18 2.40
C GLU A 209 -16.60 -11.42 1.53
N LEU A 210 -16.42 -11.99 0.33
CA LEU A 210 -17.54 -12.29 -0.58
C LEU A 210 -18.11 -13.69 -0.37
N ASP A 211 -17.29 -14.67 0.03
CA ASP A 211 -17.67 -16.05 0.28
C ASP A 211 -16.78 -16.65 1.37
N SER A 212 -17.25 -16.65 2.59
CA SER A 212 -16.53 -17.19 3.76
C SER A 212 -16.24 -18.69 3.68
N ASN A 213 -16.91 -19.44 2.80
CA ASN A 213 -16.76 -20.88 2.60
C ASN A 213 -15.95 -21.22 1.36
N PHE A 214 -15.32 -20.24 0.70
CA PHE A 214 -14.60 -20.45 -0.55
C PHE A 214 -13.46 -21.46 -0.41
N LYS A 215 -13.41 -22.42 -1.34
CA LYS A 215 -12.36 -23.45 -1.40
C LYS A 215 -11.24 -23.00 -2.34
N PHE A 216 -10.11 -22.61 -1.77
CA PHE A 216 -8.98 -22.13 -2.53
C PHE A 216 -8.28 -23.24 -3.31
N LYS A 217 -7.94 -22.93 -4.57
CA LYS A 217 -7.00 -23.72 -5.37
C LYS A 217 -5.56 -23.48 -4.87
N PRO A 218 -4.62 -24.41 -5.14
CA PRO A 218 -3.20 -24.18 -4.87
C PRO A 218 -2.70 -22.89 -5.55
N PHE A 219 -1.89 -22.10 -4.83
CA PHE A 219 -1.27 -20.90 -5.38
C PHE A 219 0.02 -21.27 -6.12
N HIS A 220 0.13 -20.91 -7.39
CA HIS A 220 1.29 -21.17 -8.23
C HIS A 220 2.25 -19.99 -8.27
N LEU A 221 3.05 -19.79 -7.21
CA LEU A 221 3.98 -18.68 -7.02
C LEU A 221 5.45 -19.18 -6.94
N VAL A 222 5.83 -20.11 -7.82
CA VAL A 222 7.17 -20.76 -7.76
C VAL A 222 8.30 -19.77 -7.99
N LEU A 223 8.21 -18.95 -9.03
CA LEU A 223 9.24 -17.95 -9.36
C LEU A 223 9.31 -16.83 -8.33
N GLU A 224 8.15 -16.36 -7.89
CA GLU A 224 8.04 -15.33 -6.86
C GLU A 224 8.65 -15.81 -5.53
N ASN A 225 8.40 -17.05 -5.13
CA ASN A 225 9.00 -17.63 -3.93
C ASN A 225 10.52 -17.81 -4.08
N LYS A 226 11.02 -18.25 -5.24
CA LYS A 226 12.46 -18.34 -5.50
C LYS A 226 13.14 -16.96 -5.41
N ALA A 227 12.54 -15.94 -6.03
CA ALA A 227 13.05 -14.58 -5.98
C ALA A 227 13.05 -14.03 -4.53
N TYR A 228 11.97 -14.26 -3.78
CA TYR A 228 11.88 -13.91 -2.36
C TYR A 228 12.98 -14.57 -1.54
N GLN A 229 13.21 -15.88 -1.70
CA GLN A 229 14.23 -16.63 -0.98
C GLN A 229 15.64 -16.13 -1.30
N ALA A 230 15.97 -15.96 -2.59
CA ALA A 230 17.27 -15.44 -3.00
C ALA A 230 17.56 -14.05 -2.42
N PHE A 231 16.52 -13.22 -2.30
CA PHE A 231 16.64 -11.91 -1.67
C PHE A 231 16.88 -12.04 -0.16
N MET A 232 16.14 -12.88 0.53
CA MET A 232 16.32 -13.12 1.97
C MET A 232 17.71 -13.66 2.30
N GLU A 233 18.22 -14.62 1.53
CA GLU A 233 19.57 -15.16 1.69
C GLU A 233 20.64 -14.07 1.59
N LYS A 234 20.51 -13.16 0.64
CA LYS A 234 21.44 -12.03 0.47
C LYS A 234 21.51 -11.14 1.71
N TYR A 235 20.42 -10.99 2.46
CA TYR A 235 20.34 -10.07 3.59
C TYR A 235 20.36 -10.74 4.97
N GLN A 236 20.12 -12.05 5.06
CA GLN A 236 20.25 -12.82 6.32
C GLN A 236 21.69 -13.30 6.61
N VAL A 237 22.57 -13.33 5.61
CA VAL A 237 23.93 -13.89 5.70
C VAL A 237 24.94 -12.92 6.35
N LYS A 238 24.54 -11.86 7.01
CA LYS A 238 25.46 -10.98 7.76
C LYS A 238 24.89 -10.63 9.12
N ASN A 239 24.87 -11.62 10.00
CA ASN A 239 24.95 -11.43 11.44
C ASN A 239 26.23 -12.06 11.97
#